data_a7fb27cc1d767cb7784bf07959b5f107
#
_entry.id   a7fb27cc1d767cb7784bf07959b5f107
#
_cell.length_a   1.000
_cell.length_b   1.000
_cell.length_c   1.000
_cell.angle_alpha   90.00
_cell.angle_beta   90.00
_cell.angle_gamma   90.00
#
_symmetry.space_group_name_H-M   'P 1'
#
loop_
_entity.id
_entity.type
_entity.pdbx_description
1 polymer ?
#
loop_
_entity_poly.entity_id
_entity_poly.type
_entity_poly.pdbx_seq_one_letter_code
_entity_poly.pdbx_strand_id
1 'polypeptide(L)'
;DMDTVTIKKRLEFHTQRLDDLYVAYHKLLSGGVKSYRLDDRELTRLDLGKLSDEIKEAEEKVDELTALLNGQGARKAFGVIPRDW
;
A
#
# COMPACT_ATOMS: atom_id res chain seq x y z
N ASP A 1 20.48 -10.39 1.29
CA ASP A 1 20.29 -9.01 0.89
C ASP A 1 19.62 -8.87 -0.41
N MET A 2 18.76 -7.90 -0.49
CA MET A 2 18.08 -7.61 -1.73
C MET A 2 18.83 -6.54 -2.49
N ASP A 3 18.98 -6.73 -3.78
CA ASP A 3 19.58 -5.69 -4.58
C ASP A 3 18.53 -4.65 -4.92
N THR A 4 18.97 -3.55 -5.51
CA THR A 4 18.11 -2.43 -5.81
C THR A 4 16.97 -2.81 -6.75
N VAL A 5 17.26 -3.64 -7.73
CA VAL A 5 16.23 -4.05 -8.69
C VAL A 5 15.11 -4.81 -7.98
N THR A 6 15.49 -5.73 -7.10
CA THR A 6 14.49 -6.51 -6.37
C THR A 6 13.66 -5.62 -5.45
N ILE A 7 14.31 -4.68 -4.77
CA ILE A 7 13.60 -3.76 -3.89
C ILE A 7 12.59 -2.94 -4.69
N LYS A 8 13.01 -2.43 -5.84
CA LYS A 8 12.10 -1.64 -6.66
C LYS A 8 10.91 -2.43 -7.15
N LYS A 9 11.14 -3.68 -7.54
CA LYS A 9 10.04 -4.53 -7.99
C LYS A 9 9.04 -4.80 -6.88
N ARG A 10 9.54 -5.07 -5.69
CA ARG A 10 8.66 -5.32 -4.56
C ARG A 10 7.91 -4.06 -4.16
N LEU A 11 8.60 -2.93 -4.22
CA LEU A 11 7.97 -1.66 -3.91
C LEU A 11 6.83 -1.36 -4.88
N GLU A 12 7.08 -1.60 -6.15
CA GLU A 12 6.07 -1.41 -7.19
C GLU A 12 4.84 -2.27 -6.92
N PHE A 13 5.10 -3.54 -6.60
CA PHE A 13 4.02 -4.47 -6.33
C PHE A 13 3.16 -4.01 -5.14
N HIS A 14 3.83 -3.64 -4.05
CA HIS A 14 3.09 -3.26 -2.85
C HIS A 14 2.40 -1.91 -2.99
N THR A 15 2.98 -1.00 -3.77
CA THR A 15 2.35 0.27 -4.04
C THR A 15 1.07 0.07 -4.83
N GLN A 16 1.11 -0.80 -5.83
CA GLN A 16 -0.08 -1.09 -6.62
C GLN A 16 -1.14 -1.77 -5.76
N ARG A 17 -0.72 -2.71 -4.93
CA ARG A 17 -1.66 -3.38 -4.03
C ARG A 17 -2.32 -2.38 -3.10
N LEU A 18 -1.53 -1.44 -2.58
CA LEU A 18 -2.06 -0.43 -1.69
C LEU A 18 -3.11 0.44 -2.38
N ASP A 19 -2.84 0.83 -3.62
CA ASP A 19 -3.81 1.60 -4.40
C ASP A 19 -5.10 0.82 -4.56
N ASP A 20 -5.00 -0.45 -4.87
CA ASP A 20 -6.17 -1.29 -5.07
C ASP A 20 -6.99 -1.39 -3.78
N LEU A 21 -6.31 -1.50 -2.65
CA LEU A 21 -6.98 -1.55 -1.37
C LEU A 21 -7.68 -0.23 -1.03
N TYR A 22 -7.03 0.88 -1.34
CA TYR A 22 -7.63 2.19 -1.14
C TYR A 22 -8.92 2.32 -1.94
N VAL A 23 -8.90 1.91 -3.20
CA VAL A 23 -10.08 2.03 -4.06
C VAL A 23 -11.22 1.19 -3.49
N ALA A 24 -10.92 -0.06 -3.10
CA ALA A 24 -11.93 -0.94 -2.55
C ALA A 24 -12.53 -0.36 -1.28
N TYR A 25 -11.68 0.12 -0.40
CA TYR A 25 -12.12 0.69 0.86
C TYR A 25 -13.01 1.89 0.62
N HIS A 26 -12.57 2.78 -0.24
CA HIS A 26 -13.33 3.99 -0.51
C HIS A 26 -14.69 3.70 -1.13
N LYS A 27 -14.73 2.78 -2.07
CA LYS A 27 -15.99 2.43 -2.72
C LYS A 27 -17.00 1.85 -1.74
N LEU A 28 -16.54 0.98 -0.87
CA LEU A 28 -17.41 0.38 0.12
C LEU A 28 -17.82 1.35 1.20
N LEU A 29 -16.89 2.21 1.61
CA LEU A 29 -17.18 3.17 2.67
C LEU A 29 -18.17 4.22 2.22
N SER A 30 -18.04 4.69 1.00
CA SER A 30 -18.90 5.76 0.50
C SER A 30 -20.33 5.27 0.23
N GLY A 31 -20.51 3.95 0.21
CA GLY A 31 -21.82 3.42 -0.07
C GLY A 31 -22.19 3.41 -1.54
N GLY A 32 -21.23 3.66 -2.40
CA GLY A 32 -21.47 3.66 -3.81
C GLY A 32 -21.76 2.28 -4.38
N VAL A 33 -21.29 1.25 -3.67
CA VAL A 33 -21.55 -0.12 -4.12
C VAL A 33 -21.85 -0.98 -2.89
N LYS A 34 -22.56 -2.06 -3.13
CA LYS A 34 -22.87 -3.01 -2.05
C LYS A 34 -21.71 -3.97 -1.82
N SER A 35 -20.99 -4.27 -2.87
CA SER A 35 -19.84 -5.15 -2.76
C SER A 35 -18.82 -4.70 -3.78
N TYR A 36 -17.60 -5.15 -3.59
CA TYR A 36 -16.50 -4.77 -4.47
C TYR A 36 -15.60 -5.98 -4.64
N ARG A 37 -15.29 -6.30 -5.88
CA ARG A 37 -14.44 -7.44 -6.15
C ARG A 37 -12.99 -7.00 -6.22
N LEU A 38 -12.19 -7.59 -5.35
CA LEU A 38 -10.76 -7.32 -5.31
C LEU A 38 -10.05 -8.66 -5.49
N ASP A 39 -9.32 -8.79 -6.58
CA ASP A 39 -8.74 -10.07 -6.96
C ASP A 39 -9.86 -11.09 -7.10
N ASP A 40 -9.84 -12.19 -6.35
CA ASP A 40 -10.93 -13.13 -6.39
C ASP A 40 -11.74 -13.11 -5.11
N ARG A 41 -11.70 -12.02 -4.38
CA ARG A 41 -12.51 -11.86 -3.19
C ARG A 41 -13.65 -10.90 -3.46
N GLU A 42 -14.78 -11.19 -2.89
CA GLU A 42 -15.89 -10.27 -2.94
C GLU A 42 -16.03 -9.66 -1.55
N LEU A 43 -15.85 -8.34 -1.48
CA LEU A 43 -15.82 -7.63 -0.22
C LEU A 43 -17.09 -6.83 -0.03
N THR A 44 -17.52 -6.68 1.21
CA THR A 44 -18.69 -5.89 1.54
C THR A 44 -18.30 -4.89 2.61
N ARG A 45 -19.28 -4.10 3.05
CA ARG A 45 -19.01 -3.13 4.11
C ARG A 45 -18.61 -3.81 5.41
N LEU A 46 -18.99 -5.06 5.58
CA LEU A 46 -18.57 -5.80 6.76
C LEU A 46 -17.07 -6.05 6.78
N ASP A 47 -16.44 -5.94 5.63
CA ASP A 47 -15.00 -6.18 5.52
C ASP A 47 -14.16 -4.93 5.68
N LEU A 48 -14.78 -3.78 5.98
CA LEU A 48 -14.03 -2.53 6.08
C LEU A 48 -12.94 -2.59 7.14
N GLY A 49 -13.23 -3.20 8.29
CA GLY A 49 -12.21 -3.32 9.32
C GLY A 49 -11.03 -4.13 8.87
N LYS A 50 -11.31 -5.23 8.18
CA LYS A 50 -10.26 -6.09 7.67
C LYS A 50 -9.45 -5.37 6.59
N LEU A 51 -10.14 -4.63 5.71
CA LEU A 51 -9.45 -3.85 4.70
C LEU A 51 -8.57 -2.78 5.31
N SER A 52 -9.04 -2.15 6.37
CA SER A 52 -8.26 -1.15 7.06
C SER A 52 -6.96 -1.75 7.59
N ASP A 53 -7.03 -2.96 8.13
CA ASP A 53 -5.84 -3.64 8.62
C ASP A 53 -4.90 -3.98 7.49
N GLU A 54 -5.45 -4.42 6.36
CA GLU A 54 -4.61 -4.75 5.20
C GLU A 54 -3.96 -3.52 4.63
N ILE A 55 -4.67 -2.40 4.63
CA ILE A 55 -4.10 -1.13 4.17
C ILE A 55 -2.92 -0.75 5.05
N LYS A 56 -3.10 -0.87 6.35
CA LYS A 56 -2.02 -0.52 7.27
C LYS A 56 -0.80 -1.38 7.03
N GLU A 57 -1.01 -2.68 6.83
CA GLU A 57 0.10 -3.58 6.55
C GLU A 57 0.81 -3.22 5.25
N ALA A 58 0.02 -2.88 4.23
CA ALA A 58 0.60 -2.51 2.95
C ALA A 58 1.37 -1.21 3.04
N GLU A 59 0.84 -0.25 3.80
CA GLU A 59 1.53 1.01 4.02
C GLU A 59 2.87 0.79 4.72
N GLU A 60 2.86 -0.07 5.71
CA GLU A 60 4.10 -0.39 6.43
C GLU A 60 5.12 -1.04 5.51
N LYS A 61 4.65 -1.91 4.65
CA LYS A 61 5.55 -2.58 3.72
C LYS A 61 6.14 -1.59 2.71
N VAL A 62 5.32 -0.69 2.21
CA VAL A 62 5.80 0.34 1.29
C VAL A 62 6.84 1.21 1.99
N ASP A 63 6.56 1.61 3.22
CA ASP A 63 7.50 2.44 3.98
C ASP A 63 8.82 1.70 4.20
N GLU A 64 8.73 0.44 4.56
CA GLU A 64 9.91 -0.37 4.81
C GLU A 64 10.78 -0.48 3.55
N LEU A 65 10.15 -0.76 2.43
CA LEU A 65 10.88 -0.91 1.18
C LEU A 65 11.45 0.41 0.68
N THR A 66 10.71 1.49 0.91
CA THR A 66 11.19 2.81 0.55
C THR A 66 12.44 3.15 1.36
N ALA A 67 12.41 2.85 2.64
CA ALA A 67 13.57 3.09 3.49
C ALA A 67 14.76 2.26 3.05
N LEU A 68 14.52 1.00 2.69
CA LEU A 68 15.60 0.15 2.20
C LEU A 68 16.21 0.71 0.93
N LEU A 69 15.35 1.16 0.03
CA LEU A 69 15.84 1.71 -1.24
C LEU A 69 16.69 2.95 -1.01
N ASN A 70 16.20 3.83 -0.14
CA ASN A 70 16.93 5.04 0.17
C ASN A 70 18.24 4.75 0.89
N GLY A 71 18.20 3.77 1.76
CA GLY A 71 19.41 3.40 2.49
C GLY A 71 20.48 2.78 1.62
N GLN A 72 20.06 2.20 0.51
CA GLN A 72 21.02 1.62 -0.42
C GLN A 72 21.79 2.71 -1.14
N GLY A 73 21.14 3.78 -1.42
CA GLY A 73 21.72 4.78 -2.23
C GLY A 73 22.12 5.97 -1.48
N ALA A 74 21.44 6.47 -0.66
CA ALA A 74 21.78 7.64 -0.15
C ALA A 74 21.30 8.02 1.02
N ARG A 75 21.30 8.36 1.46
CA ARG A 75 21.06 8.81 2.46
C ARG A 75 20.27 9.66 2.65
N LYS A 76 19.71 10.19 2.80
CA LYS A 76 19.07 10.90 2.92
C LYS A 76 18.29 11.39 2.76
N ALA A 77 17.99 11.69 2.81
CA ALA A 77 17.37 12.25 2.65
C ALA A 77 16.38 12.41 2.63
N PHE A 78 15.90 12.35 2.81
CA PHE A 78 15.13 12.50 2.74
C PHE A 78 14.32 12.78 2.83
N GLY A 79 14.13 12.70 3.14
CA GLY A 79 13.38 12.98 3.43
C GLY A 79 12.57 13.33 3.07
N VAL A 80 12.51 13.59 2.97
CA VAL A 80 11.88 14.01 2.49
C VAL A 80 10.76 13.81 2.23
N ILE A 81 10.22 13.53 2.44
CA ILE A 81 9.20 13.25 2.21
C ILE A 81 8.23 13.79 2.50
N PRO A 82 7.94 14.22 2.37
CA PRO A 82 7.08 14.87 2.59
C PRO A 82 5.84 14.48 2.70
N ARG A 83 5.51 14.03 3.21
CA ARG A 83 4.41 13.67 3.39
C ARG A 83 3.83 14.48 4.17
N ASP A 84 3.88 15.24 4.28
CA ASP A 84 3.44 15.95 5.05
C ASP A 84 2.30 16.17 4.75
N TRP A 85 1.89 15.96 4.68
CA TRP A 85 0.79 16.34 4.42
C TRP A 85 -0.10 16.25 5.38
#